data_a97959fda510c73dabf16f3692ad7aee
#
_entry.id   a97959fda510c73dabf16f3692ad7aee
#
_cell.length_a   1.000
_cell.length_b   1.000
_cell.length_c   1.000
_cell.angle_alpha   90.00
_cell.angle_beta   90.00
_cell.angle_gamma   90.00
#
_symmetry.space_group_name_H-M   'P 1'
#
loop_
_entity.id
_entity.type
_entity.pdbx_description
1 polymer ?
#
loop_
_entity_poly.entity_id
_entity_poly.type
_entity_poly.pdbx_seq_one_letter_code
_entity_poly.pdbx_strand_id
1 'polypeptide(L)'
;MSFKTKAQDGIENILFADIADANKLTTEYLRPVAEGFILGMSNGWYHTAKVHKILGFDITIGANLSMVSSSKESFNVNPLNLSSRITQNPATSPTILGSGNAVTNAFEVTIPANSDPNINGGNHPELTRNFTMPDGFRDDLPMSSVPTPAVQVALGLPGKFEVNLRFLPEVGNDETKLNLFGLGIKKEITRWFGPMD
;
A
#
# COMPACT_ATOMS: atom_id res chain seq x y z
N MET A 1 -21.34 -8.23 6.73
CA MET A 1 -21.00 -8.39 5.29
C MET A 1 -19.72 -9.19 5.23
N SER A 2 -19.76 -10.40 4.67
CA SER A 2 -18.59 -11.27 4.61
C SER A 2 -17.86 -10.94 3.30
N PHE A 3 -16.72 -10.28 3.40
CA PHE A 3 -15.80 -10.13 2.27
C PHE A 3 -15.19 -11.51 2.02
N LYS A 4 -15.62 -12.17 0.96
CA LYS A 4 -14.95 -13.40 0.52
C LYS A 4 -13.57 -13.01 -0.01
N THR A 5 -12.55 -13.39 0.71
CA THR A 5 -11.14 -13.19 0.37
C THR A 5 -10.75 -14.02 -0.84
N LYS A 6 -11.05 -13.56 -2.04
CA LYS A 6 -10.53 -14.14 -3.28
C LYS A 6 -9.03 -13.88 -3.48
N ALA A 7 -8.46 -12.97 -2.67
CA ALA A 7 -7.05 -12.61 -2.76
C ALA A 7 -6.10 -13.72 -2.28
N GLN A 8 -6.53 -14.59 -1.40
CA GLN A 8 -5.68 -15.62 -0.80
C GLN A 8 -5.29 -16.72 -1.80
N ASP A 9 -6.22 -17.19 -2.60
CA ASP A 9 -5.98 -18.29 -3.57
C ASP A 9 -4.96 -17.89 -4.67
N GLY A 10 -4.82 -16.59 -4.98
CA GLY A 10 -3.88 -16.10 -5.98
C GLY A 10 -2.45 -16.00 -5.45
N ILE A 11 -2.28 -15.54 -4.22
CA ILE A 11 -0.95 -15.31 -3.61
C ILE A 11 -0.24 -16.64 -3.33
N GLU A 12 -0.96 -17.66 -2.89
CA GLU A 12 -0.39 -19.00 -2.65
C GLU A 12 0.23 -19.59 -3.92
N ASN A 13 -0.40 -19.37 -5.06
CA ASN A 13 0.12 -19.85 -6.34
C ASN A 13 1.39 -19.10 -6.81
N ILE A 14 1.57 -17.85 -6.39
CA ILE A 14 2.78 -17.06 -6.67
C ILE A 14 3.99 -17.65 -5.92
N LEU A 15 3.79 -18.26 -4.77
CA LEU A 15 4.84 -18.88 -3.97
C LEU A 15 5.44 -20.14 -4.60
N PHE A 16 4.79 -20.75 -5.60
CA PHE A 16 5.40 -21.81 -6.40
C PHE A 16 6.45 -21.29 -7.39
N ALA A 17 6.46 -19.99 -7.65
CA ALA A 17 7.57 -19.33 -8.33
C ALA A 17 8.75 -19.15 -7.35
N ASP A 18 9.87 -18.65 -7.84
CA ASP A 18 10.96 -18.20 -6.98
C ASP A 18 10.46 -17.10 -6.03
N ILE A 19 10.86 -17.15 -4.75
CA ILE A 19 10.51 -16.14 -3.73
C ILE A 19 10.86 -14.72 -4.22
N ALA A 20 11.95 -14.57 -4.97
CA ALA A 20 12.35 -13.29 -5.55
C ALA A 20 11.31 -12.75 -6.53
N ASP A 21 10.76 -13.60 -7.39
CA ASP A 21 9.74 -13.20 -8.36
C ASP A 21 8.41 -12.93 -7.68
N ALA A 22 8.05 -13.74 -6.68
CA ALA A 22 6.86 -13.51 -5.85
C ALA A 22 6.92 -12.13 -5.17
N ASN A 23 8.06 -11.76 -4.59
CA ASN A 23 8.26 -10.45 -3.97
C ASN A 23 8.13 -9.30 -4.97
N LYS A 24 8.68 -9.42 -6.19
CA LYS A 24 8.55 -8.41 -7.24
C LYS A 24 7.09 -8.19 -7.62
N LEU A 25 6.36 -9.27 -7.92
CA LEU A 25 4.95 -9.22 -8.30
C LEU A 25 4.08 -8.63 -7.19
N THR A 26 4.25 -9.11 -5.96
CA THR A 26 3.49 -8.62 -4.80
C THR A 26 3.78 -7.14 -4.51
N THR A 27 5.04 -6.72 -4.66
CA THR A 27 5.42 -5.31 -4.46
C THR A 27 4.71 -4.40 -5.46
N GLU A 28 4.71 -4.74 -6.75
CA GLU A 28 4.01 -3.93 -7.76
C GLU A 28 2.49 -3.98 -7.59
N TYR A 29 1.95 -5.14 -7.22
CA TYR A 29 0.53 -5.30 -6.95
C TYR A 29 0.05 -4.39 -5.80
N LEU A 30 0.80 -4.29 -4.70
CA LEU A 30 0.45 -3.51 -3.52
C LEU A 30 0.88 -2.03 -3.60
N ARG A 31 1.80 -1.68 -4.49
CA ARG A 31 2.40 -0.33 -4.60
C ARG A 31 1.37 0.81 -4.59
N PRO A 32 0.27 0.79 -5.36
CA PRO A 32 -0.65 1.92 -5.40
C PRO A 32 -1.36 2.20 -4.06
N VAL A 33 -1.66 1.17 -3.30
CA VAL A 33 -2.24 1.34 -1.95
C VAL A 33 -1.20 1.93 -0.99
N ALA A 34 0.04 1.43 -1.02
CA ALA A 34 1.11 1.96 -0.18
C ALA A 34 1.38 3.45 -0.50
N GLU A 35 1.46 3.81 -1.77
CA GLU A 35 1.59 5.21 -2.21
C GLU A 35 0.40 6.07 -1.74
N GLY A 36 -0.82 5.56 -1.86
CA GLY A 36 -2.03 6.24 -1.39
C GLY A 36 -2.03 6.49 0.11
N PHE A 37 -1.60 5.52 0.91
CA PHE A 37 -1.44 5.68 2.36
C PHE A 37 -0.36 6.70 2.70
N ILE A 38 0.81 6.65 2.06
CA ILE A 38 1.89 7.61 2.28
C ILE A 38 1.39 9.05 2.01
N LEU A 39 0.71 9.25 0.87
CA LEU A 39 0.13 10.55 0.53
C LEU A 39 -0.93 10.99 1.54
N GLY A 40 -1.84 10.10 1.93
CA GLY A 40 -2.87 10.39 2.92
C GLY A 40 -2.29 10.74 4.29
N MET A 41 -1.26 10.03 4.74
CA MET A 41 -0.57 10.32 6.01
C MET A 41 0.26 11.60 5.95
N SER A 42 0.72 12.01 4.78
CA SER A 42 1.50 13.24 4.60
C SER A 42 0.64 14.51 4.61
N ASN A 43 -0.65 14.40 4.31
CA ASN A 43 -1.56 15.53 4.24
C ASN A 43 -2.16 15.91 5.60
N GLY A 44 -2.56 17.20 5.74
CA GLY A 44 -3.37 17.66 6.85
C GLY A 44 -2.65 17.71 8.20
N TRP A 45 -1.31 17.82 8.23
CA TRP A 45 -0.56 17.96 9.48
C TRP A 45 -0.77 19.31 10.16
N TYR A 46 -0.92 20.38 9.38
CA TYR A 46 -1.00 21.74 9.88
C TYR A 46 -2.13 22.49 9.19
N HIS A 47 -3.04 23.04 9.99
CA HIS A 47 -4.16 23.87 9.52
C HIS A 47 -3.89 25.35 9.64
N THR A 48 -2.91 25.74 10.48
CA THR A 48 -2.56 27.13 10.75
C THR A 48 -1.05 27.26 11.03
N ALA A 49 -0.50 28.40 10.73
CA ALA A 49 0.89 28.75 11.07
C ALA A 49 1.07 29.10 12.57
N LYS A 50 -0.02 29.44 13.26
CA LYS A 50 0.04 29.74 14.71
C LYS A 50 0.22 28.46 15.51
N VAL A 51 1.04 28.55 16.56
CA VAL A 51 1.19 27.49 17.56
C VAL A 51 0.23 27.74 18.72
N HIS A 52 -0.16 26.69 19.40
CA HIS A 52 -0.96 26.79 20.61
C HIS A 52 -0.19 27.50 21.72
N LYS A 53 -0.95 28.10 22.66
CA LYS A 53 -0.37 28.60 23.92
C LYS A 53 0.27 27.43 24.67
N ILE A 54 1.16 27.72 25.61
CA ILE A 54 1.78 26.72 26.46
C ILE A 54 0.69 25.89 27.13
N LEU A 55 0.78 24.53 27.00
CA LEU A 55 -0.20 23.55 27.42
C LEU A 55 -1.58 23.65 26.74
N GLY A 56 -1.75 24.53 25.78
CA GLY A 56 -2.91 24.49 24.88
C GLY A 56 -2.81 23.28 23.97
N PHE A 57 -3.92 22.64 23.71
CA PHE A 57 -3.97 21.45 22.87
C PHE A 57 -5.20 21.48 21.94
N ASP A 58 -5.12 20.73 20.89
CA ASP A 58 -6.28 20.32 20.08
C ASP A 58 -6.26 18.82 19.74
N ILE A 59 -7.40 18.32 19.38
CA ILE A 59 -7.56 16.95 18.88
C ILE A 59 -8.32 17.07 17.55
N THR A 60 -7.66 16.61 16.49
CA THR A 60 -8.23 16.57 15.15
C THR A 60 -8.53 15.12 14.77
N ILE A 61 -9.76 14.86 14.35
CA ILE A 61 -10.18 13.57 13.80
C ILE A 61 -10.59 13.82 12.36
N GLY A 62 -10.04 13.05 11.42
CA GLY A 62 -10.33 13.24 10.02
C GLY A 62 -9.94 12.02 9.18
N ALA A 63 -10.24 12.10 7.90
CA ALA A 63 -9.79 11.14 6.91
C ALA A 63 -9.32 11.88 5.66
N ASN A 64 -8.16 11.48 5.15
CA ASN A 64 -7.69 11.89 3.84
C ASN A 64 -8.14 10.85 2.81
N LEU A 65 -8.49 11.30 1.62
CA LEU A 65 -8.82 10.47 0.49
C LEU A 65 -7.77 10.69 -0.60
N SER A 66 -6.90 9.71 -0.81
CA SER A 66 -5.89 9.78 -1.87
C SER A 66 -6.49 9.24 -3.15
N MET A 67 -6.80 10.12 -4.10
CA MET A 67 -7.36 9.75 -5.41
C MET A 67 -6.36 8.90 -6.19
N VAL A 68 -6.83 7.80 -6.75
CA VAL A 68 -6.01 6.88 -7.54
C VAL A 68 -6.28 7.09 -9.03
N SER A 69 -5.22 7.38 -9.79
CA SER A 69 -5.30 7.48 -11.24
C SER A 69 -5.57 6.10 -11.86
N SER A 70 -6.31 6.08 -12.97
CA SER A 70 -6.52 4.85 -13.76
C SER A 70 -5.21 4.22 -14.26
N SER A 71 -4.15 5.00 -14.43
CA SER A 71 -2.82 4.48 -14.76
C SER A 71 -2.20 3.58 -13.68
N LYS A 72 -2.75 3.57 -12.49
CA LYS A 72 -2.33 2.73 -11.35
C LYS A 72 -3.16 1.46 -11.19
N GLU A 73 -4.12 1.22 -12.05
CA GLU A 73 -4.96 0.01 -12.02
C GLU A 73 -4.22 -1.25 -12.48
N SER A 74 -3.19 -1.07 -13.29
CA SER A 74 -2.34 -2.16 -13.79
C SER A 74 -0.87 -1.76 -13.80
N PHE A 75 0.01 -2.74 -13.83
CA PHE A 75 1.44 -2.55 -13.96
C PHE A 75 2.01 -3.39 -15.10
N ASN A 76 3.12 -2.93 -15.69
CA ASN A 76 3.84 -3.68 -16.69
C ASN A 76 4.79 -4.68 -16.02
N VAL A 77 4.70 -5.93 -16.42
CA VAL A 77 5.50 -7.03 -15.84
C VAL A 77 6.89 -7.13 -16.47
N ASN A 78 7.05 -6.71 -17.72
CA ASN A 78 8.32 -6.82 -18.44
C ASN A 78 9.54 -6.20 -17.70
N PRO A 79 9.42 -4.99 -17.09
CA PRO A 79 10.54 -4.39 -16.37
C PRO A 79 10.98 -5.14 -15.12
N LEU A 80 10.16 -6.08 -14.62
CA LEU A 80 10.45 -6.79 -13.39
C LEU A 80 11.56 -7.82 -13.55
N ASN A 81 11.92 -8.17 -14.78
CA ASN A 81 12.93 -9.18 -15.06
C ASN A 81 12.71 -10.45 -14.23
N LEU A 82 11.52 -11.04 -14.39
CA LEU A 82 11.18 -12.30 -13.74
C LEU A 82 12.08 -13.43 -14.27
N SER A 83 12.22 -14.47 -13.49
CA SER A 83 12.99 -15.65 -13.89
C SER A 83 12.43 -16.27 -15.18
N SER A 84 13.25 -16.98 -15.92
CA SER A 84 12.85 -17.70 -17.14
C SER A 84 11.82 -18.81 -16.89
N ARG A 85 11.56 -19.13 -15.62
CA ARG A 85 10.50 -20.09 -15.23
C ARG A 85 9.10 -19.51 -15.34
N ILE A 86 8.98 -18.18 -15.38
CA ILE A 86 7.68 -17.51 -15.48
C ILE A 86 7.48 -16.99 -16.89
N THR A 87 6.47 -17.51 -17.56
CA THR A 87 5.96 -17.00 -18.83
C THR A 87 4.68 -16.24 -18.58
N GLN A 88 4.50 -15.11 -19.23
CA GLN A 88 3.34 -14.23 -19.07
C GLN A 88 2.73 -13.84 -20.42
N ASN A 89 1.40 -13.75 -20.47
CA ASN A 89 0.67 -13.21 -21.60
C ASN A 89 -0.71 -12.70 -21.12
N PRO A 90 -1.03 -11.40 -21.27
CA PRO A 90 -0.24 -10.28 -21.80
C PRO A 90 0.77 -9.70 -20.77
N ALA A 91 1.56 -8.71 -21.22
CA ALA A 91 2.65 -8.11 -20.42
C ALA A 91 2.20 -7.19 -19.27
N THR A 92 0.91 -7.00 -19.05
CA THR A 92 0.32 -6.16 -17.99
C THR A 92 -0.45 -6.99 -16.99
N SER A 93 -0.39 -6.65 -15.73
CA SER A 93 -1.11 -7.31 -14.63
C SER A 93 -1.89 -6.29 -13.81
N PRO A 94 -3.06 -6.64 -13.26
CA PRO A 94 -3.80 -5.74 -12.38
C PRO A 94 -3.01 -5.47 -11.10
N THR A 95 -3.25 -4.30 -10.51
CA THR A 95 -2.85 -3.98 -9.15
C THR A 95 -4.02 -4.25 -8.20
N ILE A 96 -3.76 -4.18 -6.89
CA ILE A 96 -4.80 -4.26 -5.86
C ILE A 96 -5.88 -3.15 -6.01
N LEU A 97 -5.55 -2.06 -6.70
CA LEU A 97 -6.47 -0.98 -7.06
C LEU A 97 -6.95 -1.07 -8.51
N GLY A 98 -6.82 -2.22 -9.14
CA GLY A 98 -7.42 -2.49 -10.44
C GLY A 98 -8.94 -2.50 -10.33
N SER A 99 -9.64 -2.15 -11.42
CA SER A 99 -11.08 -2.37 -11.54
C SER A 99 -11.36 -3.87 -11.75
N GLY A 100 -12.55 -4.34 -11.36
CA GLY A 100 -12.95 -5.74 -11.52
C GLY A 100 -13.01 -6.21 -13.00
N ASN A 101 -12.84 -5.29 -13.96
CA ASN A 101 -12.70 -5.55 -15.39
C ASN A 101 -11.24 -5.53 -15.87
N ALA A 102 -10.27 -5.46 -14.96
CA ALA A 102 -8.86 -5.51 -15.32
C ALA A 102 -8.55 -6.84 -16.05
N VAL A 103 -7.76 -6.74 -17.12
CA VAL A 103 -7.39 -7.91 -17.92
C VAL A 103 -6.69 -8.93 -17.02
N THR A 104 -7.32 -10.08 -16.84
CA THR A 104 -6.80 -11.18 -16.03
C THR A 104 -5.60 -11.77 -16.77
N ASN A 105 -4.41 -11.53 -16.26
CA ASN A 105 -3.20 -12.12 -16.83
C ASN A 105 -2.98 -13.51 -16.25
N ALA A 106 -2.86 -14.46 -17.11
CA ALA A 106 -2.37 -15.76 -16.74
C ALA A 106 -0.84 -15.76 -16.76
N PHE A 107 -0.24 -16.11 -15.63
CA PHE A 107 1.16 -16.46 -15.53
C PHE A 107 1.27 -17.99 -15.60
N GLU A 108 2.24 -18.46 -16.33
CA GLU A 108 2.60 -19.87 -16.37
C GLU A 108 3.95 -20.04 -15.69
N VAL A 109 4.01 -20.89 -14.68
CA VAL A 109 5.25 -21.26 -13.99
C VAL A 109 5.63 -22.67 -14.42
N THR A 110 6.82 -22.81 -14.96
CA THR A 110 7.41 -24.12 -15.33
C THR A 110 8.51 -24.47 -14.34
N ILE A 111 8.33 -25.59 -13.63
CA ILE A 111 9.35 -26.18 -12.76
C ILE A 111 9.99 -27.33 -13.57
N PRO A 112 11.24 -27.22 -14.00
CA PRO A 112 11.90 -28.25 -14.78
C PRO A 112 11.94 -29.58 -14.02
N ALA A 113 11.94 -30.69 -14.76
CA ALA A 113 12.01 -32.03 -14.17
C ALA A 113 13.24 -32.15 -13.24
N ASN A 114 13.03 -32.74 -12.09
CA ASN A 114 14.08 -33.01 -11.08
C ASN A 114 14.83 -31.76 -10.56
N SER A 115 14.23 -30.58 -10.67
CA SER A 115 14.89 -29.33 -10.28
C SER A 115 14.56 -28.85 -8.86
N ASP A 116 13.50 -29.36 -8.23
CA ASP A 116 13.10 -28.99 -6.89
C ASP A 116 13.18 -30.17 -5.92
N PRO A 117 14.13 -30.15 -4.96
CA PRO A 117 14.29 -31.24 -3.99
C PRO A 117 13.10 -31.36 -3.01
N ASN A 118 12.27 -30.34 -2.88
CA ASN A 118 11.10 -30.37 -2.01
C ASN A 118 9.92 -31.14 -2.64
N ILE A 119 9.97 -31.37 -3.94
CA ILE A 119 8.95 -32.14 -4.65
C ILE A 119 9.45 -33.58 -4.78
N ASN A 120 8.80 -34.50 -4.06
CA ASN A 120 9.10 -35.95 -4.09
C ASN A 120 10.61 -36.27 -3.99
N GLY A 121 11.34 -35.52 -3.13
CA GLY A 121 12.78 -35.73 -2.96
C GLY A 121 13.63 -35.39 -4.20
N GLY A 122 13.14 -34.55 -5.08
CA GLY A 122 13.80 -34.17 -6.32
C GLY A 122 13.49 -35.07 -7.52
N ASN A 123 12.66 -36.10 -7.36
CA ASN A 123 12.28 -36.99 -8.46
C ASN A 123 10.86 -36.66 -8.93
N HIS A 124 10.74 -35.71 -9.85
CA HIS A 124 9.46 -35.30 -10.42
C HIS A 124 9.59 -34.96 -11.91
N PRO A 125 8.52 -35.14 -12.69
CA PRO A 125 8.46 -34.65 -14.07
C PRO A 125 8.47 -33.12 -14.10
N GLU A 126 8.59 -32.56 -15.29
CA GLU A 126 8.32 -31.13 -15.50
C GLU A 126 6.89 -30.82 -15.06
N LEU A 127 6.75 -29.78 -14.27
CA LEU A 127 5.47 -29.32 -13.74
C LEU A 127 5.17 -27.90 -14.25
N THR A 128 4.03 -27.75 -14.90
CA THR A 128 3.54 -26.44 -15.33
C THR A 128 2.27 -26.09 -14.54
N ARG A 129 2.24 -24.88 -14.02
CA ARG A 129 1.09 -24.33 -13.30
C ARG A 129 0.76 -22.93 -13.77
N ASN A 130 -0.53 -22.67 -13.92
CA ASN A 130 -1.03 -21.35 -14.26
C ASN A 130 -1.56 -20.68 -13.00
N PHE A 131 -1.29 -19.38 -12.86
CA PHE A 131 -1.89 -18.54 -11.82
C PHE A 131 -2.25 -17.16 -12.40
N THR A 132 -3.17 -16.50 -11.73
CA THR A 132 -3.57 -15.12 -12.03
C THR A 132 -3.34 -14.28 -10.80
N MET A 133 -2.95 -13.00 -10.99
CA MET A 133 -2.98 -12.05 -9.87
C MET A 133 -4.44 -11.84 -9.44
N PRO A 134 -4.67 -11.63 -8.14
CA PRO A 134 -6.01 -11.32 -7.66
C PRO A 134 -6.57 -10.06 -8.32
N ASP A 135 -7.89 -10.01 -8.48
CA ASP A 135 -8.57 -8.81 -8.94
C ASP A 135 -8.38 -7.66 -7.94
N GLY A 136 -8.38 -6.43 -8.45
CA GLY A 136 -8.35 -5.26 -7.59
C GLY A 136 -9.72 -4.98 -6.96
N PHE A 137 -9.74 -4.10 -5.97
CA PHE A 137 -10.96 -3.70 -5.25
C PHE A 137 -11.26 -2.20 -5.38
N ARG A 138 -10.80 -1.56 -6.47
CA ARG A 138 -11.02 -0.13 -6.71
C ARG A 138 -12.49 0.26 -6.64
N ASP A 139 -13.36 -0.58 -7.21
CA ASP A 139 -14.79 -0.32 -7.30
C ASP A 139 -15.49 -0.38 -5.94
N ASP A 140 -14.86 -1.02 -4.95
CA ASP A 140 -15.32 -1.08 -3.56
C ASP A 140 -14.86 0.11 -2.72
N LEU A 141 -13.95 0.93 -3.25
CA LEU A 141 -13.40 2.09 -2.53
C LEU A 141 -14.27 3.33 -2.71
N PRO A 142 -14.44 4.15 -1.66
CA PRO A 142 -15.17 5.40 -1.77
C PRO A 142 -14.46 6.34 -2.75
N MET A 143 -15.17 6.80 -3.78
CA MET A 143 -14.64 7.72 -4.80
C MET A 143 -13.36 7.23 -5.51
N SER A 144 -13.17 5.92 -5.63
CA SER A 144 -11.93 5.31 -6.18
C SER A 144 -10.67 5.88 -5.53
N SER A 145 -10.67 6.00 -4.22
CA SER A 145 -9.59 6.60 -3.43
C SER A 145 -9.16 5.69 -2.29
N VAL A 146 -7.92 5.86 -1.84
CA VAL A 146 -7.41 5.20 -0.64
C VAL A 146 -7.73 6.05 0.58
N PRO A 147 -8.68 5.63 1.44
CA PRO A 147 -9.01 6.37 2.66
C PRO A 147 -7.93 6.17 3.71
N THR A 148 -7.50 7.28 4.32
CA THR A 148 -6.50 7.28 5.38
C THR A 148 -7.10 8.02 6.59
N PRO A 149 -7.84 7.32 7.47
CA PRO A 149 -8.35 7.91 8.71
C PRO A 149 -7.19 8.21 9.65
N ALA A 150 -7.25 9.34 10.35
CA ALA A 150 -6.22 9.71 11.31
C ALA A 150 -6.80 10.48 12.49
N VAL A 151 -6.23 10.24 13.65
CA VAL A 151 -6.42 11.06 14.85
C VAL A 151 -5.11 11.77 15.11
N GLN A 152 -5.16 13.08 15.31
CA GLN A 152 -3.99 13.90 15.60
C GLN A 152 -4.22 14.69 16.87
N VAL A 153 -3.20 14.75 17.72
CA VAL A 153 -3.16 15.59 18.91
C VAL A 153 -2.02 16.58 18.77
N ALA A 154 -2.33 17.87 18.94
CA ALA A 154 -1.33 18.93 18.99
C ALA A 154 -1.21 19.48 20.42
N LEU A 155 0.00 19.77 20.85
CA LEU A 155 0.31 20.35 22.17
C LEU A 155 1.31 21.50 22.05
N GLY A 156 0.90 22.66 22.56
CA GLY A 156 1.75 23.86 22.64
C GLY A 156 2.79 23.76 23.75
N LEU A 157 4.04 24.05 23.41
CA LEU A 157 5.19 23.99 24.29
C LEU A 157 5.81 25.40 24.51
N PRO A 158 6.65 25.55 25.55
CA PRO A 158 7.45 26.77 25.72
C PRO A 158 8.30 27.08 24.49
N GLY A 159 8.61 28.39 24.28
CA GLY A 159 9.46 28.82 23.15
C GLY A 159 8.74 28.84 21.80
N LYS A 160 7.40 28.89 21.79
CA LYS A 160 6.61 28.95 20.56
C LYS A 160 6.79 27.68 19.70
N PHE A 161 6.88 26.54 20.34
CA PHE A 161 6.85 25.23 19.71
C PHE A 161 5.50 24.59 19.89
N GLU A 162 5.18 23.67 18.99
CA GLU A 162 4.04 22.76 19.07
C GLU A 162 4.48 21.38 18.58
N VAL A 163 4.13 20.36 19.33
CA VAL A 163 4.34 18.97 18.95
C VAL A 163 3.01 18.40 18.52
N ASN A 164 3.03 17.67 17.42
CA ASN A 164 1.88 16.97 16.87
C ASN A 164 2.16 15.48 16.85
N LEU A 165 1.25 14.69 17.41
CA LEU A 165 1.23 13.25 17.35
C LEU A 165 0.06 12.84 16.46
N ARG A 166 0.34 12.07 15.43
CA ARG A 166 -0.68 11.50 14.54
C ARG A 166 -0.71 9.99 14.70
N PHE A 167 -1.88 9.47 14.78
CA PHE A 167 -2.16 8.05 14.86
C PHE A 167 -3.14 7.64 13.77
N LEU A 168 -2.77 6.64 13.00
CA LEU A 168 -3.68 5.91 12.14
C LEU A 168 -4.27 4.77 12.98
N PRO A 169 -5.61 4.76 13.22
CA PRO A 169 -6.24 3.62 13.87
C PRO A 169 -5.99 2.34 13.10
N GLU A 170 -6.05 1.22 13.78
CA GLU A 170 -5.90 -0.09 13.16
C GLU A 170 -6.87 -0.26 12.00
N VAL A 171 -6.31 -0.45 10.81
CA VAL A 171 -7.03 -0.70 9.56
C VAL A 171 -6.62 -2.06 9.06
N GLY A 172 -7.58 -2.85 8.67
CA GLY A 172 -7.32 -4.20 8.14
C GLY A 172 -8.36 -5.20 8.60
N ASN A 173 -8.01 -6.45 8.48
CA ASN A 173 -8.80 -7.60 8.91
C ASN A 173 -8.06 -8.40 9.98
N ASP A 174 -8.63 -9.53 10.42
CA ASP A 174 -8.04 -10.36 11.46
C ASP A 174 -6.64 -10.92 11.12
N GLU A 175 -6.31 -10.99 9.83
CA GLU A 175 -5.04 -11.54 9.34
C GLU A 175 -3.99 -10.46 9.06
N THR A 176 -4.42 -9.25 8.69
CA THR A 176 -3.52 -8.15 8.33
C THR A 176 -3.99 -6.86 8.98
N LYS A 177 -3.20 -6.34 9.90
CA LYS A 177 -3.48 -5.13 10.66
C LYS A 177 -2.38 -4.12 10.42
N LEU A 178 -2.75 -2.89 10.08
CA LEU A 178 -1.85 -1.78 9.91
C LEU A 178 -2.21 -0.67 10.90
N ASN A 179 -1.24 -0.22 11.67
CA ASN A 179 -1.31 1.01 12.42
C ASN A 179 -0.05 1.84 12.16
N LEU A 180 -0.16 3.14 12.21
CA LEU A 180 0.96 4.04 11.96
C LEU A 180 0.97 5.17 12.98
N PHE A 181 2.17 5.59 13.38
CA PHE A 181 2.39 6.77 14.20
C PHE A 181 3.21 7.79 13.42
N GLY A 182 2.86 9.05 13.61
CA GLY A 182 3.60 10.16 13.06
C GLY A 182 3.90 11.19 14.13
N LEU A 183 5.07 11.80 14.08
CA LEU A 183 5.51 12.90 14.93
C LEU A 183 5.77 14.12 14.07
N GLY A 184 5.19 15.26 14.44
CA GLY A 184 5.42 16.53 13.82
C GLY A 184 5.86 17.58 14.84
N ILE A 185 6.70 18.51 14.41
CA ILE A 185 7.09 19.67 15.22
C ILE A 185 6.84 20.93 14.40
N LYS A 186 6.18 21.90 15.01
CA LYS A 186 5.94 23.21 14.43
C LYS A 186 6.56 24.28 15.33
N LYS A 187 7.15 25.32 14.73
CA LYS A 187 7.69 26.47 15.43
C LYS A 187 7.20 27.76 14.79
N GLU A 188 6.69 28.66 15.59
CA GLU A 188 6.37 30.01 15.15
C GLU A 188 7.63 30.86 15.08
N ILE A 189 7.97 31.37 13.89
CA ILE A 189 9.17 32.17 13.60
C ILE A 189 8.85 33.64 13.27
N THR A 190 7.60 34.06 13.42
CA THR A 190 7.13 35.42 13.08
C THR A 190 7.94 36.52 13.75
N ARG A 191 8.40 36.30 14.98
CA ARG A 191 9.24 37.26 15.71
C ARG A 191 10.63 37.49 15.11
N TRP A 192 11.10 36.58 14.24
CA TRP A 192 12.41 36.70 13.61
C TRP A 192 12.43 37.75 12.48
N PHE A 193 11.25 38.02 11.93
CA PHE A 193 11.08 38.93 10.79
C PHE A 193 10.67 40.35 11.20
N GLY A 194 10.58 40.65 12.50
CA GLY A 194 10.11 41.95 13.00
C GLY A 194 8.59 42.14 12.87
N PRO A 195 8.07 43.29 13.26
CA PRO A 195 6.67 43.63 13.04
C PRO A 195 6.42 43.69 11.53
N MET A 196 5.53 42.83 11.03
CA MET A 196 4.97 42.97 9.68
C MET A 196 3.73 43.85 9.84
N ASP A 197 3.86 45.12 9.43
CA ASP A 197 2.77 46.09 9.36
C ASP A 197 1.82 45.74 8.23
#